data_c6eec1e6124d663ab8944c86c562d98c
#
_entry.id   c6eec1e6124d663ab8944c86c562d98c
#
_cell.length_a   1.000
_cell.length_b   1.000
_cell.length_c   1.000
_cell.angle_alpha   90.00
_cell.angle_beta   90.00
_cell.angle_gamma   90.00
#
_symmetry.space_group_name_H-M   'P 1'
#
loop_
_entity.id
_entity.type
_entity.pdbx_description
1 polymer ?
#
loop_
_entity_poly.entity_id
_entity_poly.type
_entity_poly.pdbx_seq_one_letter_code
_entity_poly.pdbx_strand_id
1 'polypeptide(L)'
;MQQPVAGRGDEAPRGPQPVGAALGAAMVELLAKADPDARRLLGRVERPLARLWLAAWLPEAPEGTRVEPNCKIGPYRVDFLVLPRVVVEIDGEGPVPASSDQVVRERRRDRYLVAQGYAVLRFAGDEVFSNPWRCAEEVRHYLLGPRVAGLEGA
;
A
#
# COMPACT_ATOMS: atom_id res chain seq x y z
N MET A 1 -41.24 23.80 36.02
CA MET A 1 -41.08 23.05 34.77
C MET A 1 -39.73 23.43 34.15
N GLN A 2 -38.71 22.64 34.39
CA GLN A 2 -37.38 22.85 33.79
C GLN A 2 -37.31 22.04 32.48
N GLN A 3 -37.05 22.71 31.38
CA GLN A 3 -36.79 22.07 30.12
C GLN A 3 -35.37 21.47 30.11
N PRO A 4 -35.14 20.26 29.57
CA PRO A 4 -33.83 19.70 29.47
C PRO A 4 -33.04 20.45 28.39
N VAL A 5 -31.87 20.92 28.76
CA VAL A 5 -30.88 21.49 27.85
C VAL A 5 -30.40 20.38 26.93
N ALA A 6 -30.66 20.50 25.65
CA ALA A 6 -30.11 19.60 24.63
C ALA A 6 -28.58 19.66 24.66
N GLY A 7 -27.97 18.55 25.04
CA GLY A 7 -26.53 18.37 24.96
C GLY A 7 -26.07 18.54 23.52
N ARG A 8 -25.19 19.50 23.30
CA ARG A 8 -24.41 19.59 22.05
C ARG A 8 -23.55 18.34 21.99
N GLY A 9 -23.90 17.45 21.07
CA GLY A 9 -23.06 16.30 20.77
C GLY A 9 -21.68 16.80 20.36
N ASP A 10 -20.71 16.42 21.12
CA ASP A 10 -19.29 16.55 20.79
C ASP A 10 -19.02 15.61 19.60
N GLU A 11 -19.28 16.10 18.40
CA GLU A 11 -18.97 15.39 17.19
C GLU A 11 -17.46 15.51 17.01
N ALA A 12 -16.73 14.47 17.40
CA ALA A 12 -15.29 14.39 17.15
C ALA A 12 -15.01 14.65 15.66
N PRO A 13 -13.94 15.35 15.32
CA PRO A 13 -13.61 15.64 13.93
C PRO A 13 -13.52 14.31 13.18
N ARG A 14 -14.40 14.16 12.18
CA ARG A 14 -14.38 12.98 11.31
C ARG A 14 -13.03 12.99 10.60
N GLY A 15 -12.24 11.95 10.84
CA GLY A 15 -11.04 11.70 10.06
C GLY A 15 -11.37 11.64 8.55
N PRO A 16 -10.37 11.64 7.67
CA PRO A 16 -10.60 11.58 6.24
C PRO A 16 -11.52 10.39 5.93
N GLN A 17 -12.60 10.69 5.21
CA GLN A 17 -13.57 9.67 4.83
C GLN A 17 -12.88 8.61 3.95
N PRO A 18 -13.20 7.33 4.13
CA PRO A 18 -12.62 6.28 3.31
C PRO A 18 -12.98 6.49 1.84
N VAL A 19 -12.04 6.18 0.97
CA VAL A 19 -12.30 6.12 -0.47
C VAL A 19 -13.30 5.00 -0.71
N GLY A 20 -14.48 5.34 -1.16
CA GLY A 20 -15.51 4.35 -1.45
C GLY A 20 -15.08 3.39 -2.54
N ALA A 21 -15.56 2.14 -2.49
CA ALA A 21 -15.26 1.12 -3.49
C ALA A 21 -15.55 1.60 -4.94
N ALA A 22 -16.65 2.34 -5.13
CA ALA A 22 -17.01 2.90 -6.43
C ALA A 22 -16.00 3.94 -6.92
N LEU A 23 -15.50 4.80 -6.04
CA LEU A 23 -14.48 5.79 -6.39
C LEU A 23 -13.14 5.11 -6.71
N GLY A 24 -12.75 4.12 -5.93
CA GLY A 24 -11.56 3.33 -6.18
C GLY A 24 -11.60 2.61 -7.53
N ALA A 25 -12.71 1.99 -7.86
CA ALA A 25 -12.93 1.35 -9.16
C ALA A 25 -12.87 2.36 -10.32
N ALA A 26 -13.48 3.55 -10.14
CA ALA A 26 -13.45 4.62 -11.14
C ALA A 26 -12.03 5.14 -11.39
N MET A 27 -11.23 5.29 -10.35
CA MET A 27 -9.82 5.69 -10.48
C MET A 27 -9.01 4.68 -11.29
N VAL A 28 -9.15 3.40 -10.97
CA VAL A 28 -8.46 2.32 -11.70
C VAL A 28 -8.87 2.34 -13.17
N GLU A 29 -10.16 2.47 -13.45
CA GLU A 29 -10.69 2.50 -14.81
C GLU A 29 -10.20 3.72 -15.61
N LEU A 30 -10.21 4.91 -15.01
CA LEU A 30 -9.74 6.13 -15.66
C LEU A 30 -8.25 6.03 -16.00
N LEU A 31 -7.43 5.56 -15.08
CA LEU A 31 -6.01 5.38 -15.32
C LEU A 31 -5.75 4.33 -16.43
N ALA A 32 -6.47 3.23 -16.40
CA ALA A 32 -6.35 2.18 -17.41
C ALA A 32 -6.77 2.64 -18.81
N LYS A 33 -7.70 3.60 -18.92
CA LYS A 33 -8.08 4.22 -20.19
C LYS A 33 -7.06 5.23 -20.68
N ALA A 34 -6.45 5.98 -19.77
CA ALA A 34 -5.51 7.05 -20.09
C ALA A 34 -4.11 6.55 -20.45
N ASP A 35 -3.68 5.43 -19.82
CA ASP A 35 -2.33 4.92 -19.95
C ASP A 35 -2.32 3.41 -20.26
N PRO A 36 -1.90 3.01 -21.49
CA PRO A 36 -1.81 1.59 -21.85
C PRO A 36 -0.85 0.76 -21.00
N ASP A 37 0.25 1.34 -20.53
CA ASP A 37 1.20 0.64 -19.68
C ASP A 37 0.63 0.43 -18.28
N ALA A 38 -0.03 1.43 -17.72
CA ALA A 38 -0.78 1.30 -16.48
C ALA A 38 -1.87 0.22 -16.60
N ARG A 39 -2.62 0.20 -17.70
CA ARG A 39 -3.63 -0.83 -17.95
C ARG A 39 -3.05 -2.23 -17.91
N ARG A 40 -1.89 -2.43 -18.52
CA ARG A 40 -1.20 -3.73 -18.54
C ARG A 40 -0.80 -4.17 -17.15
N LEU A 41 -0.22 -3.28 -16.36
CA LEU A 41 0.18 -3.56 -14.97
C LEU A 41 -1.02 -3.82 -14.07
N LEU A 42 -2.05 -2.99 -14.14
CA LEU A 42 -3.28 -3.15 -13.36
C LEU A 42 -4.00 -4.47 -13.70
N GLY A 43 -3.95 -4.89 -14.95
CA GLY A 43 -4.51 -6.18 -15.38
C GLY A 43 -3.83 -7.41 -14.80
N ARG A 44 -2.62 -7.27 -14.27
CA ARG A 44 -1.87 -8.35 -13.60
C ARG A 44 -2.18 -8.44 -12.09
N VAL A 45 -2.95 -7.53 -11.55
CA VAL A 45 -3.26 -7.46 -10.12
C VAL A 45 -4.74 -7.80 -9.91
N GLU A 46 -5.02 -8.92 -9.26
CA GLU A 46 -6.39 -9.39 -9.05
C GLU A 46 -7.05 -8.78 -7.80
N ARG A 47 -6.29 -8.63 -6.72
CA ARG A 47 -6.80 -8.14 -5.44
C ARG A 47 -7.18 -6.65 -5.52
N PRO A 48 -8.43 -6.28 -5.17
CA PRO A 48 -8.92 -4.90 -5.35
C PRO A 48 -8.12 -3.84 -4.61
N LEU A 49 -7.70 -4.09 -3.38
CA LEU A 49 -6.91 -3.12 -2.60
C LEU A 49 -5.48 -2.98 -3.11
N ALA A 50 -4.86 -4.07 -3.54
CA ALA A 50 -3.55 -4.01 -4.19
C ALA A 50 -3.64 -3.21 -5.51
N ARG A 51 -4.68 -3.40 -6.28
CA ARG A 51 -4.98 -2.62 -7.49
C ARG A 51 -5.15 -1.14 -7.22
N LEU A 52 -5.87 -0.82 -6.14
CA LEU A 52 -6.09 0.56 -5.71
C LEU A 52 -4.77 1.24 -5.32
N TRP A 53 -3.91 0.57 -4.58
CA TRP A 53 -2.59 1.07 -4.27
C TRP A 53 -1.77 1.34 -5.55
N LEU A 54 -1.75 0.39 -6.47
CA LEU A 54 -1.01 0.53 -7.73
C LEU A 54 -1.52 1.70 -8.56
N ALA A 55 -2.84 1.90 -8.62
CA ALA A 55 -3.44 3.04 -9.32
C ALA A 55 -3.08 4.38 -8.69
N ALA A 56 -2.91 4.42 -7.38
CA ALA A 56 -2.43 5.62 -6.68
C ALA A 56 -0.92 5.85 -6.85
N TRP A 57 -0.15 4.77 -7.00
CA TRP A 57 1.32 4.83 -7.16
C TRP A 57 1.76 5.30 -8.55
N LEU A 58 1.18 4.74 -9.61
CA LEU A 58 1.68 4.89 -10.98
C LEU A 58 1.78 6.35 -11.47
N PRO A 59 0.78 7.23 -11.22
CA PRO A 59 0.83 8.61 -11.74
C PRO A 59 1.96 9.45 -11.17
N GLU A 60 2.39 9.16 -9.94
CA GLU A 60 3.39 9.95 -9.21
C GLU A 60 4.65 9.14 -8.88
N ALA A 61 4.85 8.01 -9.55
CA ALA A 61 6.04 7.21 -9.36
C ALA A 61 7.29 8.01 -9.73
N PRO A 62 8.34 8.00 -8.89
CA PRO A 62 9.58 8.67 -9.20
C PRO A 62 10.18 8.19 -10.52
N GLU A 63 10.77 9.10 -11.27
CA GLU A 63 11.42 8.77 -12.53
C GLU A 63 12.48 7.68 -12.34
N GLY A 64 12.53 6.72 -13.26
CA GLY A 64 13.45 5.60 -13.22
C GLY A 64 13.03 4.46 -12.30
N THR A 65 11.90 4.56 -11.59
CA THR A 65 11.37 3.43 -10.81
C THR A 65 10.55 2.49 -11.68
N ARG A 66 10.64 1.19 -11.38
CA ARG A 66 9.80 0.15 -11.98
C ARG A 66 9.09 -0.61 -10.89
N VAL A 67 7.83 -0.95 -11.12
CA VAL A 67 7.04 -1.79 -10.25
C VAL A 67 6.74 -3.13 -10.94
N GLU A 68 7.02 -4.23 -10.25
CA GLU A 68 6.71 -5.58 -10.70
C GLU A 68 5.65 -6.18 -9.77
N PRO A 69 4.41 -6.36 -10.26
CA PRO A 69 3.36 -7.02 -9.50
C PRO A 69 3.61 -8.53 -9.39
N ASN A 70 3.18 -9.11 -8.28
CA ASN A 70 3.24 -10.56 -8.03
C ASN A 70 4.63 -11.15 -8.27
N CYS A 71 5.65 -10.47 -7.78
CA CYS A 71 7.04 -10.86 -7.98
C CYS A 71 7.43 -11.99 -7.03
N LYS A 72 8.15 -12.98 -7.56
CA LYS A 72 8.72 -14.05 -6.75
C LYS A 72 10.14 -13.68 -6.30
N ILE A 73 10.38 -13.72 -5.00
CA ILE A 73 11.70 -13.50 -4.40
C ILE A 73 12.05 -14.72 -3.55
N GLY A 74 13.00 -15.52 -4.00
CA GLY A 74 13.31 -16.80 -3.37
C GLY A 74 12.06 -17.68 -3.30
N PRO A 75 11.72 -18.25 -2.12
CA PRO A 75 10.53 -19.09 -1.96
C PRO A 75 9.24 -18.28 -1.80
N TYR A 76 9.31 -16.94 -1.74
CA TYR A 76 8.17 -16.10 -1.43
C TYR A 76 7.69 -15.33 -2.64
N ARG A 77 6.37 -15.08 -2.67
CA ARG A 77 5.72 -14.19 -3.63
C ARG A 77 5.27 -12.93 -2.91
N VAL A 78 5.63 -11.77 -3.46
CA VAL A 78 5.29 -10.45 -2.91
C VAL A 78 4.27 -9.75 -3.80
N ASP A 79 3.45 -8.86 -3.21
CA ASP A 79 2.45 -8.12 -3.97
C ASP A 79 3.10 -7.22 -5.01
N PHE A 80 4.08 -6.45 -4.61
CA PHE A 80 4.84 -5.58 -5.49
C PHE A 80 6.31 -5.54 -5.12
N LEU A 81 7.15 -5.58 -6.14
CA LEU A 81 8.54 -5.17 -6.03
C LEU A 81 8.71 -3.83 -6.75
N VAL A 82 9.03 -2.80 -5.99
CA VAL A 82 9.44 -1.51 -6.53
C VAL A 82 10.96 -1.52 -6.65
N LEU A 83 11.42 -1.66 -7.87
CA LEU A 83 12.85 -1.82 -8.15
C LEU A 83 13.65 -0.57 -7.74
N PRO A 84 14.85 -0.75 -7.19
CA PRO A 84 15.55 -2.03 -7.13
C PRO A 84 15.31 -2.88 -5.88
N ARG A 85 14.82 -2.30 -4.73
CA ARG A 85 14.91 -3.01 -3.44
C ARG A 85 13.75 -2.80 -2.47
N VAL A 86 12.62 -2.30 -2.91
CA VAL A 86 11.46 -2.07 -2.02
C VAL A 86 10.36 -3.05 -2.32
N VAL A 87 10.00 -3.84 -1.33
CA VAL A 87 8.84 -4.73 -1.37
C VAL A 87 7.66 -4.01 -0.73
N VAL A 88 6.53 -3.98 -1.42
CA VAL A 88 5.26 -3.44 -0.91
C VAL A 88 4.26 -4.59 -0.78
N GLU A 89 3.70 -4.71 0.40
CA GLU A 89 2.69 -5.72 0.73
C GLU A 89 1.40 -5.04 1.19
N ILE A 90 0.31 -5.48 0.62
CA ILE A 90 -1.02 -5.05 1.03
C ILE A 90 -1.69 -6.19 1.78
N ASP A 91 -1.90 -6.01 3.08
CA ASP A 91 -2.53 -7.04 3.90
C ASP A 91 -4.01 -7.20 3.54
N GLY A 92 -4.59 -8.34 3.92
CA GLY A 92 -5.98 -8.67 3.61
C GLY A 92 -7.00 -7.71 4.19
N GLU A 93 -8.22 -7.79 3.69
CA GLU A 93 -9.35 -6.99 4.15
C GLU A 93 -9.89 -7.52 5.48
N GLY A 94 -10.14 -6.60 6.40
CA GLY A 94 -10.88 -6.83 7.62
C GLY A 94 -10.07 -7.34 8.82
N PRO A 95 -10.70 -7.28 10.01
CA PRO A 95 -10.06 -7.64 11.27
C PRO A 95 -10.13 -9.15 11.52
N VAL A 96 -9.57 -9.98 10.65
CA VAL A 96 -9.32 -11.37 11.00
C VAL A 96 -8.04 -11.41 11.81
N PRO A 97 -8.10 -11.71 13.13
CA PRO A 97 -6.90 -11.84 13.92
C PRO A 97 -6.04 -12.95 13.30
N ALA A 98 -4.82 -12.60 12.93
CA ALA A 98 -3.86 -13.57 12.44
C ALA A 98 -3.63 -14.64 13.51
N SER A 99 -3.64 -15.91 13.13
CA SER A 99 -3.24 -16.98 14.03
C SER A 99 -1.76 -16.81 14.42
N SER A 100 -1.37 -17.33 15.58
CA SER A 100 0.04 -17.27 16.02
C SER A 100 0.99 -17.85 14.98
N ASP A 101 0.61 -18.94 14.32
CA ASP A 101 1.42 -19.57 13.27
C ASP A 101 1.55 -18.69 12.03
N GLN A 102 0.50 -17.98 11.66
CA GLN A 102 0.53 -17.04 10.55
C GLN A 102 1.47 -15.87 10.85
N VAL A 103 1.40 -15.30 12.04
CA VAL A 103 2.31 -14.21 12.47
C VAL A 103 3.77 -14.67 12.42
N VAL A 104 4.07 -15.88 12.90
CA VAL A 104 5.44 -16.43 12.85
C VAL A 104 5.91 -16.60 11.41
N ARG A 105 5.07 -17.13 10.52
CA ARG A 105 5.42 -17.29 9.10
C ARG A 105 5.68 -15.95 8.42
N GLU A 106 4.83 -14.95 8.65
CA GLU A 106 5.00 -13.61 8.08
C GLU A 106 6.27 -12.93 8.57
N ARG A 107 6.57 -13.03 9.85
CA ARG A 107 7.82 -12.48 10.41
C ARG A 107 9.07 -13.17 9.87
N ARG A 108 9.01 -14.48 9.67
CA ARG A 108 10.09 -15.25 9.05
C ARG A 108 10.32 -14.83 7.60
N ARG A 109 9.24 -14.62 6.87
CA ARG A 109 9.26 -14.11 5.50
C ARG A 109 9.90 -12.73 5.41
N ASP A 110 9.47 -11.81 6.27
CA ASP A 110 10.01 -10.45 6.32
C ASP A 110 11.51 -10.46 6.64
N ARG A 111 11.93 -11.26 7.61
CA ARG A 111 13.37 -11.41 7.92
C ARG A 111 14.17 -11.95 6.74
N TYR A 112 13.62 -12.90 6.00
CA TYR A 112 14.28 -13.41 4.80
C TYR A 112 14.47 -12.29 3.77
N LEU A 113 13.42 -11.53 3.47
CA LEU A 113 13.48 -10.44 2.49
C LEU A 113 14.48 -9.36 2.92
N VAL A 114 14.47 -8.97 4.19
CA VAL A 114 15.44 -8.00 4.73
C VAL A 114 16.86 -8.54 4.62
N ALA A 115 17.09 -9.81 4.92
CA ALA A 115 18.42 -10.44 4.79
C ALA A 115 18.90 -10.47 3.34
N GLN A 116 18.01 -10.51 2.37
CA GLN A 116 18.33 -10.40 0.94
C GLN A 116 18.54 -8.96 0.46
N GLY A 117 18.43 -7.97 1.34
CA GLY A 117 18.67 -6.57 1.05
C GLY A 117 17.43 -5.79 0.59
N TYR A 118 16.24 -6.33 0.79
CA TYR A 118 14.99 -5.63 0.50
C TYR A 118 14.49 -4.86 1.73
N ALA A 119 13.92 -3.68 1.50
CA ALA A 119 13.05 -3.05 2.47
C ALA A 119 11.63 -3.56 2.27
N VAL A 120 10.92 -3.84 3.35
CA VAL A 120 9.53 -4.31 3.29
C VAL A 120 8.62 -3.24 3.90
N LEU A 121 7.74 -2.70 3.09
CA LEU A 121 6.70 -1.76 3.49
C LEU A 121 5.35 -2.47 3.42
N ARG A 122 4.70 -2.59 4.57
CA ARG A 122 3.45 -3.33 4.70
C ARG A 122 2.34 -2.36 5.09
N PHE A 123 1.25 -2.40 4.33
CA PHE A 123 0.06 -1.60 4.58
C PHE A 123 -1.12 -2.49 4.91
N ALA A 124 -1.86 -2.14 5.95
CA ALA A 124 -3.14 -2.78 6.23
C ALA A 124 -4.14 -2.44 5.12
N GLY A 125 -5.04 -3.37 4.81
CA GLY A 125 -6.07 -3.14 3.81
C GLY A 125 -6.91 -1.90 4.11
N ASP A 126 -7.23 -1.66 5.38
CA ASP A 126 -7.98 -0.49 5.83
C ASP A 126 -7.26 0.83 5.57
N GLU A 127 -5.94 0.87 5.68
CA GLU A 127 -5.14 2.06 5.34
C GLU A 127 -5.25 2.39 3.84
N VAL A 128 -5.13 1.38 2.99
CA VAL A 128 -5.23 1.55 1.55
C VAL A 128 -6.65 1.96 1.14
N PHE A 129 -7.66 1.33 1.73
CA PHE A 129 -9.05 1.69 1.48
C PHE A 129 -9.37 3.12 1.91
N SER A 130 -8.84 3.56 3.04
CA SER A 130 -9.08 4.90 3.57
C SER A 130 -8.35 5.99 2.78
N ASN A 131 -7.08 5.74 2.42
CA ASN A 131 -6.27 6.72 1.69
C ASN A 131 -5.13 6.04 0.92
N PRO A 132 -5.39 5.56 -0.29
CA PRO A 132 -4.37 4.88 -1.09
C PRO A 132 -3.22 5.80 -1.50
N TRP A 133 -3.48 7.09 -1.67
CA TRP A 133 -2.44 8.07 -2.03
C TRP A 133 -1.42 8.25 -0.91
N ARG A 134 -1.88 8.28 0.34
CA ARG A 134 -0.97 8.34 1.48
C ARG A 134 -0.05 7.12 1.54
N CYS A 135 -0.59 5.94 1.31
CA CYS A 135 0.21 4.71 1.26
C CYS A 135 1.23 4.74 0.12
N ALA A 136 0.84 5.24 -1.05
CA ALA A 136 1.76 5.42 -2.18
C ALA A 136 2.83 6.48 -1.88
N GLU A 137 2.46 7.58 -1.23
CA GLU A 137 3.38 8.64 -0.84
C GLU A 137 4.43 8.17 0.17
N GLU A 138 4.06 7.32 1.12
CA GLU A 138 5.02 6.74 2.07
C GLU A 138 6.11 5.92 1.36
N VAL A 139 5.74 5.16 0.34
CA VAL A 139 6.72 4.42 -0.48
C VAL A 139 7.61 5.40 -1.25
N ARG A 140 7.04 6.44 -1.83
CA ARG A 140 7.79 7.48 -2.56
C ARG A 140 8.78 8.18 -1.63
N HIS A 141 8.36 8.58 -0.44
CA HIS A 141 9.23 9.19 0.56
C HIS A 141 10.37 8.26 0.97
N TYR A 142 10.09 6.98 1.13
CA TYR A 142 11.13 6.00 1.42
C TYR A 142 12.18 5.92 0.31
N LEU A 143 11.75 5.92 -0.94
CA LEU A 143 12.66 5.87 -2.09
C LEU A 143 13.48 7.14 -2.27
N LEU A 144 12.90 8.31 -1.97
CA LEU A 144 13.51 9.63 -2.14
C LEU A 144 14.11 10.19 -0.85
N GLY A 145 13.97 9.48 0.27
CA GLY A 145 14.47 9.90 1.57
C GLY A 145 15.98 10.13 1.55
N PRO A 146 16.50 10.87 2.55
CA PRO A 146 17.93 11.16 2.60
C PRO A 146 18.71 9.84 2.67
N ARG A 147 19.57 9.63 1.69
CA ARG A 147 20.55 8.57 1.73
C ARG A 147 21.48 8.85 2.92
N VAL A 148 21.57 7.93 3.84
CA VAL A 148 22.52 8.08 4.95
C VAL A 148 23.92 8.01 4.36
N ALA A 149 24.61 9.13 4.39
CA ALA A 149 26.00 9.19 3.94
C ALA A 149 26.84 8.17 4.72
N GLY A 150 27.43 7.21 4.02
CA GLY A 150 28.28 6.17 4.63
C GLY A 150 27.76 4.74 4.48
N LEU A 151 26.53 4.52 3.98
CA LEU A 151 26.03 3.17 3.68
C LEU A 151 26.10 2.83 2.18
N GLU A 152 26.61 3.72 1.38
CA GLU A 152 26.89 3.46 -0.04
C GLU A 152 28.30 2.92 -0.18
N GLY A 153 28.41 1.67 -0.62
CA GLY A 153 29.66 1.12 -1.12
C GLY A 153 30.49 0.32 -0.12
N ALA A 154 29.84 -0.52 0.62
CA ALA A 154 30.54 -1.68 1.12
C ALA A 154 30.37 -2.85 0.15
#